data_a54c3bbe526f4e0039f21b2804c8f8ff
#
_entry.id   a54c3bbe526f4e0039f21b2804c8f8ff
#
_cell.length_a   1.000
_cell.length_b   1.000
_cell.length_c   1.000
_cell.angle_alpha   90.00
_cell.angle_beta   90.00
_cell.angle_gamma   90.00
#
_symmetry.space_group_name_H-M   'P 1'
#
loop_
_entity.id
_entity.type
_entity.pdbx_description
1 polymer ?
#
loop_
_entity_poly.entity_id
_entity_poly.type
_entity_poly.pdbx_seq_one_letter_code
_entity_poly.pdbx_strand_id
1 'polypeptide(L)'
;MSRGRINDRRPLVIGHRGASAYAPENTHAAFRMAMDDAADGIELDVRLARDGVPVVIHDATLDRTALVRGEVESCDSTELTECRVGEWFNLRHPKHAQESFAYESIPTLAQVFESYGSRLIYVEMKCEDAARRPSLARAVVELTRAHGLAGRVVVKSFEHDALSEVKRLAPEIRTAALFGRSWPRPLVSGARIIAAAERCGADEISLHRSLLRKSTVEGARGRGFDVLVWTANSPFWLRRAFALGLRAVFTDCPADMHNWYTHHIPGDAGRRENG
;
A
#
# COMPACT_ATOMS: atom_id res chain seq x y z
N MET A 1 -16.60 31.20 13.92
CA MET A 1 -15.80 30.75 12.77
C MET A 1 -14.61 29.93 13.34
N SER A 2 -14.79 28.62 13.44
CA SER A 2 -13.74 27.70 13.93
C SER A 2 -12.71 27.52 12.82
N ARG A 3 -11.49 28.04 13.02
CA ARG A 3 -10.32 27.68 12.18
C ARG A 3 -10.10 26.18 12.36
N GLY A 4 -10.40 25.41 11.30
CA GLY A 4 -10.15 23.97 11.28
C GLY A 4 -8.72 23.70 11.74
N ARG A 5 -8.57 22.88 12.75
CA ARG A 5 -7.25 22.44 13.25
C ARG A 5 -6.51 21.81 12.07
N ILE A 6 -5.42 22.45 11.67
CA ILE A 6 -4.37 21.78 10.88
C ILE A 6 -3.99 20.57 11.72
N ASN A 7 -4.03 19.40 11.13
CA ASN A 7 -3.65 18.17 11.83
C ASN A 7 -2.15 18.30 12.15
N ASP A 8 -1.79 18.59 13.40
CA ASP A 8 -0.40 18.75 13.87
C ASP A 8 0.38 17.43 13.86
N ARG A 9 -0.23 16.37 13.36
CA ARG A 9 0.42 15.07 13.20
C ARG A 9 1.12 15.00 11.85
N ARG A 10 2.40 14.57 11.88
CA ARG A 10 3.14 14.29 10.65
C ARG A 10 2.42 13.23 9.81
N PRO A 11 2.47 13.29 8.46
CA PRO A 11 2.02 12.20 7.62
C PRO A 11 2.75 10.90 7.96
N LEU A 12 2.02 9.79 7.97
CA LEU A 12 2.63 8.47 8.11
C LEU A 12 3.51 8.17 6.88
N VAL A 13 4.63 7.51 7.07
CA VAL A 13 5.50 6.98 6.02
C VAL A 13 5.22 5.50 5.86
N ILE A 14 4.72 5.11 4.70
CA ILE A 14 4.36 3.73 4.37
C ILE A 14 5.30 3.21 3.30
N GLY A 15 6.00 2.11 3.58
CA GLY A 15 6.86 1.44 2.60
C GLY A 15 6.03 0.82 1.49
N HIS A 16 6.10 1.38 0.26
CA HIS A 16 5.38 0.91 -0.93
C HIS A 16 6.00 -0.38 -1.45
N ARG A 17 5.30 -1.51 -1.29
CA ARG A 17 5.80 -2.87 -1.48
C ARG A 17 7.02 -3.16 -0.58
N GLY A 18 7.07 -2.53 0.61
CA GLY A 18 8.24 -2.47 1.47
C GLY A 18 9.22 -1.36 1.09
N ALA A 19 10.50 -1.52 1.40
CA ALA A 19 11.60 -0.63 0.96
C ALA A 19 12.05 -1.00 -0.46
N SER A 20 11.14 -0.93 -1.43
CA SER A 20 11.29 -1.51 -2.76
C SER A 20 12.36 -0.86 -3.65
N ALA A 21 12.90 0.30 -3.27
CA ALA A 21 14.08 0.89 -3.91
C ALA A 21 15.38 0.14 -3.54
N TYR A 22 15.41 -0.57 -2.40
CA TYR A 22 16.61 -1.16 -1.81
C TYR A 22 16.53 -2.67 -1.59
N ALA A 23 15.36 -3.28 -1.72
CA ALA A 23 15.12 -4.70 -1.60
C ALA A 23 14.04 -5.16 -2.59
N PRO A 24 13.95 -6.46 -2.93
CA PRO A 24 12.93 -6.97 -3.86
C PRO A 24 11.51 -6.65 -3.37
N GLU A 25 10.73 -5.99 -4.20
CA GLU A 25 9.35 -5.58 -3.88
C GLU A 25 8.48 -6.76 -3.43
N ASN A 26 7.53 -6.50 -2.51
CA ASN A 26 6.55 -7.48 -2.04
C ASN A 26 7.17 -8.75 -1.40
N THR A 27 8.35 -8.65 -0.81
CA THR A 27 9.03 -9.74 -0.10
C THR A 27 9.24 -9.44 1.37
N HIS A 28 9.52 -10.47 2.17
CA HIS A 28 9.87 -10.30 3.57
C HIS A 28 11.12 -9.43 3.77
N ALA A 29 12.11 -9.50 2.86
CA ALA A 29 13.30 -8.65 2.92
C ALA A 29 12.92 -7.16 2.78
N ALA A 30 12.05 -6.80 1.81
CA ALA A 30 11.62 -5.42 1.63
C ALA A 30 10.76 -4.92 2.80
N PHE A 31 9.89 -5.76 3.35
CA PHE A 31 9.07 -5.40 4.50
C PHE A 31 9.88 -5.19 5.77
N ARG A 32 10.82 -6.11 6.06
CA ARG A 32 11.75 -5.97 7.19
C ARG A 32 12.57 -4.70 7.07
N MET A 33 13.17 -4.46 5.90
CA MET A 33 13.95 -3.24 5.65
C MET A 33 13.11 -1.98 5.85
N ALA A 34 11.85 -1.94 5.39
CA ALA A 34 10.97 -0.80 5.63
C ALA A 34 10.73 -0.56 7.14
N MET A 35 10.60 -1.62 7.94
CA MET A 35 10.46 -1.50 9.39
C MET A 35 11.74 -1.04 10.07
N ASP A 36 12.89 -1.54 9.64
CA ASP A 36 14.22 -1.14 10.13
C ASP A 36 14.50 0.34 9.78
N ASP A 37 14.05 0.79 8.62
CA ASP A 37 14.04 2.18 8.15
C ASP A 37 13.00 3.08 8.85
N ALA A 38 12.35 2.55 9.89
CA ALA A 38 11.34 3.25 10.69
C ALA A 38 10.10 3.74 9.92
N ALA A 39 9.67 3.01 8.90
CA ALA A 39 8.35 3.21 8.33
C ALA A 39 7.25 2.99 9.38
N ASP A 40 6.18 3.76 9.30
CA ASP A 40 5.01 3.62 10.19
C ASP A 40 4.16 2.40 9.82
N GLY A 41 4.35 1.86 8.63
CA GLY A 41 3.67 0.68 8.11
C GLY A 41 4.20 0.26 6.76
N ILE A 42 3.62 -0.81 6.23
CA ILE A 42 3.93 -1.35 4.90
C ILE A 42 2.70 -1.32 4.01
N GLU A 43 2.96 -1.32 2.74
CA GLU A 43 1.97 -1.55 1.71
C GLU A 43 2.41 -2.71 0.83
N LEU A 44 1.44 -3.47 0.35
CA LEU A 44 1.66 -4.66 -0.46
C LEU A 44 0.51 -4.88 -1.45
N ASP A 45 0.80 -5.59 -2.54
CA ASP A 45 -0.17 -5.97 -3.56
C ASP A 45 -0.58 -7.43 -3.39
N VAL A 46 -1.87 -7.74 -3.48
CA VAL A 46 -2.36 -9.11 -3.41
C VAL A 46 -3.12 -9.52 -4.65
N ARG A 47 -2.87 -10.76 -5.08
CA ARG A 47 -3.62 -11.47 -6.12
C ARG A 47 -4.14 -12.80 -5.58
N LEU A 48 -5.17 -13.33 -6.23
CA LEU A 48 -5.74 -14.61 -5.85
C LEU A 48 -5.11 -15.73 -6.67
N ALA A 49 -4.45 -16.68 -6.02
CA ALA A 49 -3.97 -17.90 -6.63
C ALA A 49 -5.14 -18.79 -7.15
N ARG A 50 -4.85 -19.84 -7.89
CA ARG A 50 -5.85 -20.78 -8.43
C ARG A 50 -6.68 -21.43 -7.33
N ASP A 51 -6.06 -21.80 -6.23
CA ASP A 51 -6.66 -22.43 -5.05
C ASP A 51 -7.40 -21.45 -4.12
N GLY A 52 -7.47 -20.15 -4.49
CA GLY A 52 -8.20 -19.13 -3.72
C GLY A 52 -7.40 -18.50 -2.59
N VAL A 53 -6.12 -18.78 -2.45
CA VAL A 53 -5.24 -18.18 -1.45
C VAL A 53 -4.69 -16.85 -1.95
N PRO A 54 -4.81 -15.74 -1.16
CA PRO A 54 -4.17 -14.48 -1.52
C PRO A 54 -2.65 -14.57 -1.38
N VAL A 55 -1.93 -14.28 -2.47
CA VAL A 55 -0.46 -14.20 -2.54
C VAL A 55 -0.01 -12.78 -2.80
N VAL A 56 1.19 -12.43 -2.33
CA VAL A 56 1.68 -11.05 -2.35
C VAL A 56 2.58 -10.83 -3.56
N ILE A 57 1.99 -10.29 -4.63
CA ILE A 57 2.65 -10.00 -5.89
C ILE A 57 1.89 -8.92 -6.67
N HIS A 58 2.63 -8.02 -7.34
CA HIS A 58 2.02 -6.93 -8.10
C HIS A 58 1.47 -7.38 -9.46
N ASP A 59 2.31 -8.03 -10.27
CA ASP A 59 1.98 -8.36 -11.66
C ASP A 59 1.04 -9.58 -11.74
N ALA A 60 0.23 -9.64 -12.78
CA ALA A 60 -0.60 -10.81 -13.06
C ALA A 60 0.22 -12.03 -13.50
N THR A 61 1.47 -11.78 -13.94
CA THR A 61 2.39 -12.82 -14.42
C THR A 61 3.67 -12.87 -13.59
N LEU A 62 4.38 -13.99 -13.69
CA LEU A 62 5.64 -14.26 -12.98
C LEU A 62 6.87 -13.73 -13.74
N ASP A 63 6.71 -13.26 -14.99
CA ASP A 63 7.80 -12.97 -15.91
C ASP A 63 8.81 -11.96 -15.40
N ARG A 64 8.34 -10.88 -14.72
CA ARG A 64 9.22 -9.78 -14.30
C ARG A 64 10.00 -10.10 -13.04
N THR A 65 9.33 -10.64 -12.02
CA THR A 65 9.93 -10.79 -10.70
C THR A 65 10.41 -12.21 -10.40
N ALA A 66 9.74 -13.24 -10.92
CA ALA A 66 10.18 -14.62 -10.77
C ALA A 66 11.07 -15.11 -11.93
N LEU A 67 11.19 -14.33 -13.02
CA LEU A 67 11.97 -14.68 -14.21
C LEU A 67 11.55 -16.00 -14.87
N VAL A 68 10.32 -16.44 -14.61
CA VAL A 68 9.69 -17.61 -15.24
C VAL A 68 8.37 -17.20 -15.88
N ARG A 69 7.93 -17.91 -16.90
CA ARG A 69 6.63 -17.65 -17.54
C ARG A 69 5.51 -18.29 -16.74
N GLY A 70 4.41 -17.59 -16.60
CA GLY A 70 3.21 -18.10 -15.99
C GLY A 70 2.29 -17.00 -15.46
N GLU A 71 1.02 -17.33 -15.35
CA GLU A 71 0.00 -16.46 -14.76
C GLU A 71 -0.22 -16.85 -13.29
N VAL A 72 -0.23 -15.87 -12.39
CA VAL A 72 -0.43 -16.09 -10.95
C VAL A 72 -1.72 -16.86 -10.69
N GLU A 73 -2.80 -16.51 -11.38
CA GLU A 73 -4.11 -17.14 -11.20
C GLU A 73 -4.22 -18.58 -11.73
N SER A 74 -3.21 -19.03 -12.48
CA SER A 74 -3.14 -20.39 -13.03
C SER A 74 -2.32 -21.35 -12.17
N CYS A 75 -1.64 -20.84 -11.12
CA CYS A 75 -0.79 -21.61 -10.19
C CYS A 75 -1.44 -21.70 -8.82
N ASP A 76 -1.22 -22.80 -8.12
CA ASP A 76 -1.61 -22.92 -6.71
C ASP A 76 -0.65 -22.14 -5.81
N SER A 77 -1.12 -21.74 -4.64
CA SER A 77 -0.32 -20.94 -3.70
C SER A 77 0.97 -21.65 -3.27
N THR A 78 0.97 -22.96 -3.16
CA THR A 78 2.15 -23.76 -2.85
C THR A 78 3.22 -23.65 -3.94
N GLU A 79 2.84 -23.68 -5.22
CA GLU A 79 3.74 -23.48 -6.35
C GLU A 79 4.31 -22.05 -6.36
N LEU A 80 3.44 -21.05 -6.09
CA LEU A 80 3.83 -19.64 -6.07
C LEU A 80 4.80 -19.32 -4.93
N THR A 81 4.63 -19.89 -3.76
CA THR A 81 5.53 -19.68 -2.61
C THR A 81 6.91 -20.31 -2.79
N GLU A 82 7.07 -21.23 -3.72
CA GLU A 82 8.39 -21.78 -4.12
C GLU A 82 9.09 -20.90 -5.18
N CYS A 83 8.36 -20.00 -5.86
CA CYS A 83 8.93 -19.12 -6.88
C CYS A 83 9.89 -18.10 -6.26
N ARG A 84 11.15 -18.09 -6.71
CA ARG A 84 12.17 -17.11 -6.31
C ARG A 84 11.91 -15.77 -7.02
N VAL A 85 11.77 -14.69 -6.22
CA VAL A 85 11.44 -13.34 -6.73
C VAL A 85 12.46 -12.28 -6.33
N GLY A 86 13.66 -12.66 -5.91
CA GLY A 86 14.68 -11.69 -5.50
C GLY A 86 15.83 -11.54 -6.50
N GLU A 87 16.09 -12.54 -7.35
CA GLU A 87 17.22 -12.51 -8.29
C GLU A 87 17.09 -11.39 -9.33
N TRP A 88 15.88 -11.13 -9.83
CA TRP A 88 15.65 -10.03 -10.77
C TRP A 88 16.08 -8.67 -10.18
N PHE A 89 15.90 -8.49 -8.86
CA PHE A 89 16.30 -7.26 -8.18
C PHE A 89 17.83 -7.13 -8.17
N ASN A 90 18.56 -8.17 -7.81
CA ASN A 90 20.01 -8.20 -7.81
C ASN A 90 20.58 -7.90 -9.21
N LEU A 91 19.95 -8.43 -10.27
CA LEU A 91 20.34 -8.16 -11.66
C LEU A 91 20.06 -6.70 -12.08
N ARG A 92 18.93 -6.14 -11.65
CA ARG A 92 18.52 -4.77 -12.03
C ARG A 92 19.17 -3.70 -11.17
N HIS A 93 19.51 -4.02 -9.93
CA HIS A 93 20.00 -3.09 -8.93
C HIS A 93 21.33 -3.57 -8.30
N PRO A 94 22.41 -3.73 -9.11
CA PRO A 94 23.66 -4.36 -8.63
C PRO A 94 24.32 -3.61 -7.47
N LYS A 95 24.04 -2.32 -7.30
CA LYS A 95 24.55 -1.53 -6.16
C LYS A 95 23.87 -1.88 -4.83
N HIS A 96 22.70 -2.49 -4.87
CA HIS A 96 21.91 -2.88 -3.70
C HIS A 96 21.74 -4.40 -3.61
N ALA A 97 22.40 -5.14 -4.52
CA ALA A 97 22.32 -6.58 -4.58
C ALA A 97 22.87 -7.22 -3.29
N GLN A 98 22.14 -8.21 -2.79
CA GLN A 98 22.55 -9.05 -1.65
C GLN A 98 22.29 -10.51 -2.01
N GLU A 99 23.20 -11.40 -1.63
CA GLU A 99 23.08 -12.83 -1.89
C GLU A 99 21.78 -13.40 -1.28
N SER A 100 21.42 -12.94 -0.09
CA SER A 100 20.19 -13.35 0.60
C SER A 100 18.90 -13.03 -0.20
N PHE A 101 18.90 -11.98 -1.02
CA PHE A 101 17.72 -11.62 -1.82
C PHE A 101 17.37 -12.68 -2.85
N ALA A 102 18.36 -13.40 -3.39
CA ALA A 102 18.12 -14.49 -4.34
C ALA A 102 17.21 -15.61 -3.78
N TYR A 103 17.10 -15.70 -2.46
CA TYR A 103 16.26 -16.70 -1.79
C TYR A 103 14.89 -16.21 -1.40
N GLU A 104 14.59 -14.91 -1.59
CA GLU A 104 13.23 -14.38 -1.35
C GLU A 104 12.23 -15.01 -2.31
N SER A 105 11.06 -15.36 -1.78
CA SER A 105 9.97 -15.96 -2.55
C SER A 105 8.68 -15.14 -2.41
N ILE A 106 7.65 -15.50 -3.17
CA ILE A 106 6.32 -14.87 -3.09
C ILE A 106 5.68 -15.29 -1.76
N PRO A 107 5.41 -14.38 -0.81
CA PRO A 107 4.72 -14.75 0.42
C PRO A 107 3.20 -14.84 0.20
N THR A 108 2.52 -15.61 1.02
CA THR A 108 1.06 -15.50 1.17
C THR A 108 0.72 -14.29 2.05
N LEU A 109 -0.49 -13.76 1.91
CA LEU A 109 -0.98 -12.68 2.78
C LEU A 109 -1.00 -13.11 4.26
N ALA A 110 -1.32 -14.38 4.54
CA ALA A 110 -1.30 -14.93 5.89
C ALA A 110 0.10 -14.83 6.52
N GLN A 111 1.15 -15.25 5.81
CA GLN A 111 2.54 -15.16 6.28
C GLN A 111 2.96 -13.72 6.59
N VAL A 112 2.50 -12.75 5.76
CA VAL A 112 2.77 -11.33 6.02
C VAL A 112 2.02 -10.85 7.26
N PHE A 113 0.76 -11.25 7.45
CA PHE A 113 -0.02 -10.89 8.63
C PHE A 113 0.58 -11.47 9.92
N GLU A 114 1.07 -12.71 9.89
CA GLU A 114 1.79 -13.33 11.01
C GLU A 114 3.05 -12.55 11.38
N SER A 115 3.82 -12.12 10.37
CA SER A 115 5.12 -11.47 10.60
C SER A 115 4.99 -9.99 10.96
N TYR A 116 4.03 -9.27 10.37
CA TYR A 116 3.93 -7.80 10.45
C TYR A 116 2.59 -7.28 10.98
N GLY A 117 1.69 -8.13 11.46
CA GLY A 117 0.36 -7.76 11.96
C GLY A 117 0.33 -6.81 13.17
N SER A 118 1.48 -6.59 13.84
CA SER A 118 1.62 -5.54 14.85
C SER A 118 1.70 -4.12 14.25
N ARG A 119 1.88 -3.99 12.94
CA ARG A 119 2.06 -2.74 12.21
C ARG A 119 0.83 -2.38 11.37
N LEU A 120 0.78 -1.15 10.86
CA LEU A 120 -0.22 -0.74 9.87
C LEU A 120 0.11 -1.36 8.52
N ILE A 121 -0.86 -2.04 7.91
CA ILE A 121 -0.69 -2.72 6.62
C ILE A 121 -1.76 -2.20 5.64
N TYR A 122 -1.31 -1.67 4.51
CA TYR A 122 -2.16 -1.35 3.37
C TYR A 122 -2.11 -2.50 2.37
N VAL A 123 -3.24 -3.12 2.10
CA VAL A 123 -3.39 -4.26 1.19
C VAL A 123 -4.07 -3.79 -0.09
N GLU A 124 -3.32 -3.70 -1.20
CA GLU A 124 -3.90 -3.38 -2.51
C GLU A 124 -4.42 -4.65 -3.19
N MET A 125 -5.72 -4.74 -3.41
CA MET A 125 -6.33 -5.82 -4.18
C MET A 125 -6.14 -5.57 -5.68
N LYS A 126 -5.45 -6.49 -6.36
CA LYS A 126 -5.20 -6.53 -7.80
C LYS A 126 -6.07 -7.62 -8.43
N CYS A 127 -7.12 -7.24 -9.14
CA CYS A 127 -7.99 -8.19 -9.83
C CYS A 127 -8.68 -7.50 -11.02
N GLU A 128 -8.15 -7.74 -12.21
CA GLU A 128 -8.68 -7.21 -13.46
C GLU A 128 -10.02 -7.88 -13.82
N ASP A 129 -10.15 -9.18 -13.54
CA ASP A 129 -11.40 -9.92 -13.76
C ASP A 129 -12.45 -9.57 -12.70
N ALA A 130 -13.50 -8.87 -13.15
CA ALA A 130 -14.61 -8.46 -12.28
C ALA A 130 -15.32 -9.65 -11.61
N ALA A 131 -15.34 -10.81 -12.23
CA ALA A 131 -16.00 -12.00 -11.67
C ALA A 131 -15.23 -12.58 -10.46
N ARG A 132 -13.93 -12.36 -10.37
CA ARG A 132 -13.07 -12.84 -9.28
C ARG A 132 -12.93 -11.85 -8.11
N ARG A 133 -13.29 -10.57 -8.30
CA ARG A 133 -13.17 -9.53 -7.27
C ARG A 133 -13.86 -9.87 -5.95
N PRO A 134 -15.11 -10.42 -5.95
CA PRO A 134 -15.78 -10.81 -4.71
C PRO A 134 -15.03 -11.91 -3.95
N SER A 135 -14.41 -12.85 -4.66
CA SER A 135 -13.62 -13.93 -4.04
C SER A 135 -12.36 -13.41 -3.39
N LEU A 136 -11.62 -12.49 -4.05
CA LEU A 136 -10.45 -11.85 -3.47
C LEU A 136 -10.83 -10.99 -2.27
N ALA A 137 -11.90 -10.19 -2.36
CA ALA A 137 -12.38 -9.37 -1.25
C ALA A 137 -12.74 -10.21 -0.03
N ARG A 138 -13.44 -11.33 -0.23
CA ARG A 138 -13.79 -12.29 0.83
C ARG A 138 -12.55 -12.88 1.47
N ALA A 139 -11.60 -13.38 0.70
CA ALA A 139 -10.38 -14.00 1.22
C ALA A 139 -9.54 -13.00 2.05
N VAL A 140 -9.40 -11.75 1.59
CA VAL A 140 -8.70 -10.69 2.34
C VAL A 140 -9.43 -10.36 3.64
N VAL A 141 -10.76 -10.24 3.62
CA VAL A 141 -11.58 -9.96 4.82
C VAL A 141 -11.47 -11.11 5.84
N GLU A 142 -11.61 -12.35 5.39
CA GLU A 142 -11.53 -13.53 6.26
C GLU A 142 -10.18 -13.65 6.93
N LEU A 143 -9.07 -13.47 6.19
CA LEU A 143 -7.72 -13.46 6.76
C LEU A 143 -7.53 -12.29 7.75
N THR A 144 -8.00 -11.09 7.40
CA THR A 144 -7.90 -9.92 8.30
C THR A 144 -8.60 -10.17 9.63
N ARG A 145 -9.78 -10.78 9.61
CA ARG A 145 -10.53 -11.15 10.82
C ARG A 145 -9.88 -12.29 11.59
N ALA A 146 -9.44 -13.34 10.90
CA ALA A 146 -8.79 -14.50 11.51
C ALA A 146 -7.54 -14.12 12.31
N HIS A 147 -6.79 -13.10 11.84
CA HIS A 147 -5.61 -12.59 12.53
C HIS A 147 -5.93 -11.42 13.50
N GLY A 148 -7.18 -11.01 13.64
CA GLY A 148 -7.58 -9.91 14.53
C GLY A 148 -7.06 -8.52 14.10
N LEU A 149 -6.87 -8.29 12.80
CA LEU A 149 -6.19 -7.12 12.25
C LEU A 149 -7.13 -6.04 11.70
N ALA A 150 -8.44 -6.09 11.95
CA ALA A 150 -9.41 -5.13 11.41
C ALA A 150 -9.06 -3.66 11.70
N GLY A 151 -8.39 -3.37 12.83
CA GLY A 151 -7.95 -2.02 13.19
C GLY A 151 -6.58 -1.62 12.61
N ARG A 152 -5.86 -2.52 11.93
CA ARG A 152 -4.50 -2.30 11.42
C ARG A 152 -4.36 -2.54 9.92
N VAL A 153 -5.34 -3.15 9.30
CA VAL A 153 -5.38 -3.35 7.85
C VAL A 153 -6.27 -2.29 7.21
N VAL A 154 -5.78 -1.70 6.11
CA VAL A 154 -6.55 -0.85 5.22
C VAL A 154 -6.52 -1.48 3.84
N VAL A 155 -7.69 -1.85 3.31
CA VAL A 155 -7.79 -2.45 1.98
C VAL A 155 -7.90 -1.34 0.94
N LYS A 156 -7.09 -1.39 -0.11
CA LYS A 156 -7.10 -0.40 -1.20
C LYS A 156 -7.25 -1.07 -2.56
N SER A 157 -7.85 -0.38 -3.52
CA SER A 157 -8.00 -0.86 -4.89
C SER A 157 -8.31 0.28 -5.87
N PHE A 158 -7.91 0.09 -7.13
CA PHE A 158 -8.42 0.87 -8.27
C PHE A 158 -9.82 0.42 -8.69
N GLU A 159 -10.16 -0.83 -8.38
CA GLU A 159 -11.45 -1.43 -8.65
C GLU A 159 -12.40 -1.14 -7.49
N HIS A 160 -13.14 -0.02 -7.61
CA HIS A 160 -13.94 0.51 -6.51
C HIS A 160 -15.13 -0.39 -6.13
N ASP A 161 -15.60 -1.25 -7.03
CA ASP A 161 -16.59 -2.29 -6.73
C ASP A 161 -16.05 -3.35 -5.76
N ALA A 162 -14.75 -3.68 -5.84
CA ALA A 162 -14.11 -4.56 -4.87
C ALA A 162 -14.09 -3.93 -3.46
N LEU A 163 -13.90 -2.61 -3.35
CA LEU A 163 -14.00 -1.90 -2.06
C LEU A 163 -15.43 -1.90 -1.51
N SER A 164 -16.43 -1.72 -2.38
CA SER A 164 -17.84 -1.83 -1.98
C SER A 164 -18.15 -3.21 -1.42
N GLU A 165 -17.56 -4.27 -2.00
CA GLU A 165 -17.70 -5.63 -1.50
C GLU A 165 -17.03 -5.82 -0.13
N VAL A 166 -15.82 -5.27 0.08
CA VAL A 166 -15.16 -5.27 1.40
C VAL A 166 -16.04 -4.58 2.43
N LYS A 167 -16.59 -3.41 2.12
CA LYS A 167 -17.49 -2.68 3.04
C LYS A 167 -18.78 -3.43 3.32
N ARG A 168 -19.32 -4.15 2.35
CA ARG A 168 -20.50 -5.01 2.54
C ARG A 168 -20.21 -6.18 3.47
N LEU A 169 -19.03 -6.80 3.35
CA LEU A 169 -18.61 -7.96 4.15
C LEU A 169 -18.14 -7.57 5.55
N ALA A 170 -17.40 -6.46 5.66
CA ALA A 170 -16.68 -6.04 6.86
C ALA A 170 -16.63 -4.51 6.95
N PRO A 171 -17.72 -3.83 7.35
CA PRO A 171 -17.76 -2.37 7.45
C PRO A 171 -16.74 -1.79 8.44
N GLU A 172 -16.24 -2.60 9.37
CA GLU A 172 -15.20 -2.24 10.35
C GLU A 172 -13.80 -2.12 9.74
N ILE A 173 -13.52 -2.80 8.61
CA ILE A 173 -12.23 -2.70 7.92
C ILE A 173 -12.20 -1.40 7.11
N ARG A 174 -11.18 -0.59 7.33
CA ARG A 174 -10.97 0.65 6.56
C ARG A 174 -10.63 0.34 5.11
N THR A 175 -11.09 1.21 4.22
CA THR A 175 -10.82 1.09 2.78
C THR A 175 -10.30 2.40 2.20
N ALA A 176 -9.45 2.32 1.17
CA ALA A 176 -8.88 3.46 0.46
C ALA A 176 -9.11 3.34 -1.05
N ALA A 177 -9.85 4.28 -1.63
CA ALA A 177 -10.07 4.33 -3.07
C ALA A 177 -8.84 4.91 -3.79
N LEU A 178 -8.26 4.12 -4.71
CA LEU A 178 -7.09 4.51 -5.50
C LEU A 178 -7.49 5.30 -6.74
N PHE A 179 -6.72 6.36 -7.03
CA PHE A 179 -6.87 7.17 -8.23
C PHE A 179 -5.51 7.41 -8.87
N GLY A 180 -5.34 6.90 -10.08
CA GLY A 180 -4.15 7.04 -10.91
C GLY A 180 -4.37 7.97 -12.11
N ARG A 181 -3.27 8.30 -12.81
CA ARG A 181 -3.30 8.97 -14.09
C ARG A 181 -3.33 7.92 -15.20
N SER A 182 -4.50 7.55 -15.68
CA SER A 182 -4.62 6.70 -16.87
C SER A 182 -4.65 7.56 -18.13
N TRP A 183 -3.70 7.33 -19.04
CA TRP A 183 -3.71 7.86 -20.41
C TRP A 183 -4.61 6.98 -21.30
N PRO A 184 -5.45 7.51 -22.17
CA PRO A 184 -5.67 8.94 -22.56
C PRO A 184 -6.86 9.62 -21.88
N ARG A 185 -7.31 9.17 -20.71
CA ARG A 185 -8.47 9.77 -20.04
C ARG A 185 -8.18 11.21 -19.61
N PRO A 186 -9.12 12.14 -19.77
CA PRO A 186 -8.96 13.51 -19.30
C PRO A 186 -8.71 13.51 -17.79
N LEU A 187 -7.97 14.51 -17.31
CA LEU A 187 -7.67 14.69 -15.88
C LEU A 187 -8.96 14.56 -15.05
N VAL A 188 -8.99 13.63 -14.12
CA VAL A 188 -10.15 13.44 -13.25
C VAL A 188 -10.23 14.65 -12.32
N SER A 189 -11.40 15.32 -12.28
CA SER A 189 -11.62 16.45 -11.39
C SER A 189 -11.72 16.00 -9.93
N GLY A 190 -11.31 16.86 -8.98
CA GLY A 190 -11.42 16.57 -7.55
C GLY A 190 -12.84 16.18 -7.13
N ALA A 191 -13.87 16.82 -7.70
CA ALA A 191 -15.26 16.47 -7.42
C ALA A 191 -15.62 15.04 -7.87
N ARG A 192 -15.12 14.59 -9.02
CA ARG A 192 -15.36 13.21 -9.50
C ARG A 192 -14.62 12.18 -8.65
N ILE A 193 -13.41 12.50 -8.18
CA ILE A 193 -12.65 11.66 -7.24
C ILE A 193 -13.46 11.46 -5.96
N ILE A 194 -13.91 12.55 -5.34
CA ILE A 194 -14.68 12.52 -4.10
C ILE A 194 -15.98 11.73 -4.28
N ALA A 195 -16.75 12.02 -5.33
CA ALA A 195 -17.99 11.33 -5.62
C ALA A 195 -17.78 9.80 -5.87
N ALA A 196 -16.65 9.41 -6.46
CA ALA A 196 -16.34 8.00 -6.66
C ALA A 196 -16.01 7.30 -5.34
N ALA A 197 -15.24 7.94 -4.46
CA ALA A 197 -14.93 7.42 -3.12
C ALA A 197 -16.20 7.30 -2.24
N GLU A 198 -17.11 8.29 -2.31
CA GLU A 198 -18.40 8.25 -1.61
C GLU A 198 -19.25 7.06 -2.08
N ARG A 199 -19.31 6.80 -3.38
CA ARG A 199 -20.12 5.68 -3.94
C ARG A 199 -19.65 4.31 -3.50
N CYS A 200 -18.35 4.10 -3.30
CA CYS A 200 -17.83 2.82 -2.83
C CYS A 200 -17.71 2.72 -1.29
N GLY A 201 -18.13 3.76 -0.57
CA GLY A 201 -18.06 3.80 0.89
C GLY A 201 -16.64 3.80 1.44
N ALA A 202 -15.65 4.32 0.67
CA ALA A 202 -14.27 4.37 1.13
C ALA A 202 -14.09 5.32 2.32
N ASP A 203 -13.13 5.02 3.18
CA ASP A 203 -12.74 5.89 4.30
C ASP A 203 -11.62 6.86 3.90
N GLU A 204 -10.83 6.47 2.90
CA GLU A 204 -9.61 7.17 2.47
C GLU A 204 -9.58 7.34 0.95
N ILE A 205 -8.94 8.42 0.49
CA ILE A 205 -8.68 8.71 -0.92
C ILE A 205 -7.18 8.67 -1.16
N SER A 206 -6.71 7.70 -1.96
CA SER A 206 -5.31 7.50 -2.28
C SER A 206 -4.98 8.00 -3.68
N LEU A 207 -4.25 9.12 -3.76
CA LEU A 207 -3.98 9.84 -5.00
C LEU A 207 -2.58 9.54 -5.55
N HIS A 208 -2.49 9.25 -6.84
CA HIS A 208 -1.21 9.42 -7.52
C HIS A 208 -0.76 10.87 -7.40
N ARG A 209 0.54 11.12 -7.17
CA ARG A 209 1.11 12.46 -6.93
C ARG A 209 0.74 13.50 -7.98
N SER A 210 0.51 13.11 -9.24
CA SER A 210 0.08 14.03 -10.30
C SER A 210 -1.34 14.57 -10.15
N LEU A 211 -2.17 13.91 -9.33
CA LEU A 211 -3.55 14.31 -9.02
C LEU A 211 -3.64 15.14 -7.73
N LEU A 212 -2.54 15.27 -6.99
CA LEU A 212 -2.51 15.96 -5.70
C LEU A 212 -2.66 17.48 -5.89
N ARG A 213 -3.85 18.01 -5.63
CA ARG A 213 -4.20 19.42 -5.67
C ARG A 213 -4.78 19.84 -4.33
N LYS A 214 -4.44 21.06 -3.87
CA LYS A 214 -4.93 21.63 -2.60
C LYS A 214 -6.47 21.60 -2.55
N SER A 215 -7.14 22.05 -3.59
CA SER A 215 -8.61 22.05 -3.67
C SER A 215 -9.23 20.65 -3.57
N THR A 216 -8.58 19.62 -4.15
CA THR A 216 -9.04 18.22 -4.03
C THR A 216 -8.92 17.73 -2.59
N VAL A 217 -7.78 18.01 -1.93
CA VAL A 217 -7.54 17.62 -0.54
C VAL A 217 -8.52 18.30 0.40
N GLU A 218 -8.71 19.61 0.26
CA GLU A 218 -9.66 20.38 1.08
C GLU A 218 -11.11 19.90 0.89
N GLY A 219 -11.52 19.65 -0.36
CA GLY A 219 -12.84 19.10 -0.67
C GLY A 219 -13.05 17.69 -0.09
N ALA A 220 -12.06 16.80 -0.19
CA ALA A 220 -12.10 15.46 0.37
C ALA A 220 -12.20 15.49 1.90
N ARG A 221 -11.37 16.30 2.56
CA ARG A 221 -11.40 16.48 4.02
C ARG A 221 -12.71 17.08 4.50
N GLY A 222 -13.30 18.02 3.75
CA GLY A 222 -14.62 18.58 4.04
C GLY A 222 -15.76 17.55 4.01
N ARG A 223 -15.54 16.39 3.40
CA ARG A 223 -16.43 15.23 3.35
C ARG A 223 -16.02 14.10 4.29
N GLY A 224 -14.99 14.32 5.15
CA GLY A 224 -14.55 13.36 6.15
C GLY A 224 -13.52 12.33 5.67
N PHE A 225 -13.01 12.45 4.43
CA PHE A 225 -11.98 11.55 3.92
C PHE A 225 -10.59 11.88 4.46
N ASP A 226 -9.84 10.87 4.84
CA ASP A 226 -8.38 10.94 4.90
C ASP A 226 -7.79 10.90 3.48
N VAL A 227 -6.74 11.69 3.22
CA VAL A 227 -6.11 11.73 1.90
C VAL A 227 -4.66 11.24 1.99
N LEU A 228 -4.30 10.37 1.05
CA LEU A 228 -3.01 9.71 0.92
C LEU A 228 -2.38 10.07 -0.43
N VAL A 229 -1.06 9.95 -0.54
CA VAL A 229 -0.35 10.18 -1.82
C VAL A 229 0.66 9.07 -2.12
N TRP A 230 0.76 8.67 -3.40
CA TRP A 230 1.68 7.65 -3.93
C TRP A 230 2.18 8.01 -5.33
N THR A 231 3.32 7.55 -5.82
CA THR A 231 4.48 7.15 -5.04
C THR A 231 5.35 8.38 -4.82
N ALA A 232 5.76 8.62 -3.58
CA ALA A 232 6.36 9.86 -3.13
C ALA A 232 7.81 9.62 -2.66
N ASN A 233 8.75 9.49 -3.61
CA ASN A 233 10.15 9.08 -3.38
C ASN A 233 11.11 10.26 -3.15
N SER A 234 10.62 11.39 -2.64
CA SER A 234 11.50 12.51 -2.30
C SER A 234 10.95 13.35 -1.16
N PRO A 235 11.81 14.00 -0.37
CA PRO A 235 11.42 14.91 0.71
C PRO A 235 10.49 16.05 0.30
N PHE A 236 10.51 16.43 -0.98
CA PHE A 236 9.57 17.42 -1.53
C PHE A 236 8.11 16.99 -1.33
N TRP A 237 7.79 15.72 -1.60
CA TRP A 237 6.42 15.21 -1.46
C TRP A 237 6.03 15.07 0.00
N LEU A 238 6.95 14.72 0.86
CA LEU A 238 6.74 14.65 2.30
C LEU A 238 6.38 16.02 2.89
N ARG A 239 7.17 17.07 2.54
CA ARG A 239 6.87 18.46 2.91
C ARG A 239 5.49 18.89 2.40
N ARG A 240 5.19 18.55 1.15
CA ARG A 240 3.90 18.87 0.53
C ARG A 240 2.74 18.15 1.24
N ALA A 241 2.92 16.87 1.58
CA ALA A 241 1.95 16.10 2.34
C ALA A 241 1.68 16.72 3.71
N PHE A 242 2.73 17.12 4.42
CA PHE A 242 2.64 17.82 5.70
C PHE A 242 1.87 19.14 5.55
N ALA A 243 2.25 19.99 4.60
CA ALA A 243 1.60 21.29 4.36
C ALA A 243 0.10 21.17 3.99
N LEU A 244 -0.28 20.08 3.34
CA LEU A 244 -1.67 19.80 2.98
C LEU A 244 -2.43 19.00 4.05
N GLY A 245 -1.78 18.55 5.13
CA GLY A 245 -2.37 17.74 6.18
C GLY A 245 -2.83 16.37 5.69
N LEU A 246 -2.03 15.71 4.82
CA LEU A 246 -2.31 14.35 4.39
C LEU A 246 -2.11 13.36 5.54
N ARG A 247 -2.82 12.23 5.49
CA ARG A 247 -2.67 11.15 6.47
C ARG A 247 -1.38 10.36 6.27
N ALA A 248 -1.02 10.03 5.03
CA ALA A 248 0.14 9.20 4.74
C ALA A 248 0.76 9.50 3.36
N VAL A 249 2.03 9.14 3.24
CA VAL A 249 2.77 9.02 1.98
C VAL A 249 3.24 7.59 1.78
N PHE A 250 3.11 7.07 0.56
CA PHE A 250 3.67 5.78 0.16
C PHE A 250 4.97 6.04 -0.59
N THR A 251 6.04 5.35 -0.19
CA THR A 251 7.38 5.57 -0.73
C THR A 251 8.13 4.25 -0.91
N ASP A 252 8.96 4.19 -1.96
CA ASP A 252 9.89 3.08 -2.18
C ASP A 252 11.17 3.22 -1.31
N CYS A 253 11.38 4.43 -0.71
CA CYS A 253 12.58 4.83 0.03
C CYS A 253 12.22 5.29 1.46
N PRO A 254 11.78 4.42 2.38
CA PRO A 254 11.38 4.82 3.74
C PRO A 254 12.50 5.50 4.53
N ALA A 255 13.75 5.02 4.43
CA ALA A 255 14.91 5.60 5.08
C ALA A 255 15.12 7.09 4.76
N ASP A 256 14.98 7.48 3.48
CA ASP A 256 15.15 8.86 3.04
C ASP A 256 14.09 9.78 3.66
N MET A 257 12.86 9.28 3.78
CA MET A 257 11.76 10.01 4.40
C MET A 257 11.98 10.17 5.90
N HIS A 258 12.40 9.10 6.58
CA HIS A 258 12.71 9.13 8.00
C HIS A 258 13.87 10.07 8.31
N ASN A 259 14.96 10.01 7.55
CA ASN A 259 16.11 10.90 7.68
C ASN A 259 15.70 12.38 7.52
N TRP A 260 14.78 12.66 6.60
CA TRP A 260 14.26 14.01 6.45
C TRP A 260 13.49 14.48 7.70
N TYR A 261 12.63 13.63 8.29
CA TYR A 261 11.89 13.97 9.52
C TYR A 261 12.83 14.29 10.68
N THR A 262 13.81 13.45 10.94
CA THR A 262 14.74 13.62 12.06
C THR A 262 15.55 14.92 11.99
N HIS A 263 15.85 15.39 10.77
CA HIS A 263 16.64 16.61 10.57
C HIS A 263 15.81 17.90 10.49
N HIS A 264 14.50 17.83 10.20
CA HIS A 264 13.70 19.01 9.89
C HIS A 264 12.49 19.23 10.80
N ILE A 265 12.12 18.25 11.63
CA ILE A 265 11.00 18.38 12.57
C ILE A 265 11.51 18.12 13.99
N PRO A 266 11.85 19.18 14.76
CA PRO A 266 12.28 19.03 16.16
C PRO A 266 11.15 18.43 16.99
N GLY A 267 11.42 17.33 17.71
CA GLY A 267 10.48 16.70 18.65
C GLY A 267 10.03 15.29 18.31
N ASP A 268 10.35 14.73 17.16
CA ASP A 268 9.99 13.34 16.80
C ASP A 268 11.00 12.29 17.33
N ALA A 269 12.18 12.74 17.76
CA ALA A 269 13.24 11.88 18.33
C ALA A 269 12.88 11.24 19.69
N GLY A 270 11.84 11.71 20.38
CA GLY A 270 11.52 11.35 21.77
C GLY A 270 10.37 10.35 21.96
N ARG A 271 9.72 9.84 20.92
CA ARG A 271 8.52 8.98 21.05
C ARG A 271 8.76 7.47 21.06
N ARG A 272 10.02 7.02 21.15
CA ARG A 272 10.36 5.57 21.07
C ARG A 272 10.53 4.87 22.40
N GLU A 273 10.30 5.50 23.57
CA GLU A 273 10.57 4.87 24.88
C GLU A 273 9.32 4.44 25.67
N ASN A 274 8.11 4.55 25.13
CA ASN A 274 6.92 4.07 25.86
C ASN A 274 5.88 3.48 24.89
N GLY A 275 5.97 2.17 24.61
CA GLY A 275 4.93 1.43 23.89
C GLY A 275 5.26 -0.04 23.79
#